data_e732d0ea51d6316d1c8e365e45ee8882
#
_entry.id   e732d0ea51d6316d1c8e365e45ee8882
#
_cell.length_a   1.000
_cell.length_b   1.000
_cell.length_c   1.000
_cell.angle_alpha   90.00
_cell.angle_beta   90.00
_cell.angle_gamma   90.00
#
_symmetry.space_group_name_H-M   'P 1'
#
loop_
_entity.id
_entity.type
_entity.pdbx_description
1 polymer ?
#
loop_
_entity_poly.entity_id
_entity_poly.type
_entity_poly.pdbx_seq_one_letter_code
_entity_poly.pdbx_strand_id
1 'polypeptide(L)'
;QAAERVARFQIDNYTGQTFGRLYGWQEVFGYDSDAIELTQRMVNIKKVYENGVLAIDYTEDPVYNSFGYDVELSTTNKAVRIVKNAADVIYEGQYDPAVLYYGKFRQHTRYKFYGEMGWSYVPQDIQYCTTKLVGNILSRDAQWRERYLKKINLSEISFELSSGAFNGTGDAIVDSILDQYRNTGIVII
;
A
#
# COMPACT_ATOMS: atom_id res chain seq x y z
N GLN A 1 -14.50 11.25 -16.13
CA GLN A 1 -13.03 11.17 -15.90
C GLN A 1 -12.55 12.10 -14.79
N ALA A 2 -12.89 13.42 -14.78
CA ALA A 2 -12.43 14.33 -13.73
C ALA A 2 -13.01 13.95 -12.35
N ALA A 3 -14.32 13.73 -12.25
CA ALA A 3 -14.97 13.32 -11.01
C ALA A 3 -14.43 11.97 -10.48
N GLU A 4 -14.15 11.04 -11.36
CA GLU A 4 -13.58 9.76 -11.01
C GLU A 4 -12.17 9.89 -10.40
N ARG A 5 -11.32 10.75 -10.98
CA ARG A 5 -10.00 11.02 -10.41
C ARG A 5 -10.09 11.62 -9.01
N VAL A 6 -11.02 12.54 -8.80
CA VAL A 6 -11.25 13.12 -7.48
C VAL A 6 -11.74 12.08 -6.49
N ALA A 7 -12.69 11.23 -6.88
CA ALA A 7 -13.21 10.16 -6.03
C ALA A 7 -12.10 9.16 -5.65
N ARG A 8 -11.28 8.72 -6.60
CA ARG A 8 -10.13 7.84 -6.33
C ARG A 8 -9.13 8.48 -5.37
N PHE A 9 -8.78 9.74 -5.62
CA PHE A 9 -7.87 10.48 -4.76
C PHE A 9 -8.40 10.60 -3.32
N GLN A 10 -9.72 10.83 -3.15
CA GLN A 10 -10.34 10.84 -1.83
C GLN A 10 -10.24 9.48 -1.13
N ILE A 11 -10.49 8.38 -1.87
CA ILE A 11 -10.38 7.02 -1.34
C ILE A 11 -8.92 6.72 -0.94
N ASP A 12 -7.96 7.00 -1.82
CA ASP A 12 -6.55 6.74 -1.57
C ASP A 12 -6.05 7.53 -0.35
N ASN A 13 -6.43 8.81 -0.23
CA ASN A 13 -6.08 9.63 0.92
C ASN A 13 -6.73 9.14 2.22
N TYR A 14 -7.99 8.73 2.17
CA TYR A 14 -8.72 8.26 3.36
C TYR A 14 -8.13 6.96 3.90
N THR A 15 -7.79 6.03 3.00
CA THR A 15 -7.31 4.70 3.36
C THR A 15 -5.80 4.62 3.55
N GLY A 16 -5.05 5.61 3.03
CA GLY A 16 -3.59 5.55 2.95
C GLY A 16 -3.07 4.45 2.02
N GLN A 17 -3.91 3.97 1.09
CA GLN A 17 -3.58 2.92 0.14
C GLN A 17 -3.97 3.32 -1.29
N THR A 18 -3.23 2.81 -2.25
CA THR A 18 -3.56 2.94 -3.68
C THR A 18 -4.21 1.66 -4.17
N PHE A 19 -5.45 1.75 -4.67
CA PHE A 19 -6.20 0.61 -5.21
C PHE A 19 -5.96 0.38 -6.70
N GLY A 20 -5.51 1.41 -7.42
CA GLY A 20 -5.08 1.28 -8.80
C GLY A 20 -3.70 0.62 -8.90
N ARG A 21 -3.40 0.01 -10.06
CA ARG A 21 -2.07 -0.50 -10.35
C ARG A 21 -1.17 0.63 -10.84
N LEU A 22 0.03 0.71 -10.29
CA LEU A 22 1.07 1.62 -10.75
C LEU A 22 2.44 1.00 -10.54
N TYR A 23 3.37 1.32 -11.43
CA TYR A 23 4.77 0.96 -11.24
C TYR A 23 5.46 2.01 -10.37
N GLY A 24 6.25 1.56 -9.42
CA GLY A 24 6.96 2.46 -8.55
C GLY A 24 7.93 1.74 -7.61
N TRP A 25 8.47 2.53 -6.72
CA TRP A 25 9.47 2.12 -5.75
C TRP A 25 8.91 2.17 -4.34
N GLN A 26 9.30 1.19 -3.53
CA GLN A 26 9.16 1.29 -2.09
C GLN A 26 10.53 1.16 -1.45
N GLU A 27 10.78 1.99 -0.45
CA GLU A 27 12.03 1.99 0.30
C GLU A 27 11.72 1.69 1.75
N VAL A 28 12.41 0.69 2.29
CA VAL A 28 12.25 0.22 3.67
C VAL A 28 13.61 -0.15 4.24
N PHE A 29 13.72 -0.15 5.57
CA PHE A 29 14.93 -0.56 6.27
C PHE A 29 14.80 -1.98 6.81
N GLY A 30 15.88 -2.73 6.77
CA GLY A 30 15.95 -4.06 7.38
C GLY A 30 16.07 -3.99 8.89
N TYR A 31 15.63 -5.07 9.55
CA TYR A 31 15.62 -5.23 11.02
C TYR A 31 16.13 -6.60 11.46
N ASP A 32 17.05 -7.20 10.70
CA ASP A 32 17.54 -8.56 10.92
C ASP A 32 16.45 -9.64 10.93
N SER A 33 15.40 -9.40 10.19
CA SER A 33 14.27 -10.33 10.01
C SER A 33 14.28 -10.98 8.62
N ASP A 34 13.62 -12.11 8.48
CA ASP A 34 13.38 -12.79 7.21
C ASP A 34 12.26 -12.16 6.37
N ALA A 35 11.57 -11.17 6.95
CA ALA A 35 10.51 -10.43 6.27
C ALA A 35 10.62 -8.93 6.54
N ILE A 36 10.23 -8.13 5.57
CA ILE A 36 10.10 -6.67 5.65
C ILE A 36 8.68 -6.28 5.32
N GLU A 37 8.06 -5.46 6.16
CA GLU A 37 6.77 -4.87 5.88
C GLU A 37 6.89 -3.76 4.85
N LEU A 38 5.94 -3.72 3.93
CA LEU A 38 5.83 -2.71 2.88
C LEU A 38 4.85 -1.62 3.30
N THR A 39 5.15 -0.39 2.92
CA THR A 39 4.27 0.76 3.14
C THR A 39 2.96 0.62 2.36
N GLN A 40 3.06 0.08 1.14
CA GLN A 40 1.92 -0.19 0.26
C GLN A 40 1.98 -1.63 -0.26
N ARG A 41 0.83 -2.18 -0.63
CA ARG A 41 0.77 -3.48 -1.29
C ARG A 41 1.55 -3.47 -2.59
N MET A 42 2.21 -4.60 -2.91
CA MET A 42 2.79 -4.85 -4.22
C MET A 42 2.09 -6.05 -4.87
N VAL A 43 1.91 -6.00 -6.18
CA VAL A 43 1.38 -7.11 -6.99
C VAL A 43 2.51 -8.02 -7.44
N ASN A 44 3.66 -7.43 -7.79
CA ASN A 44 4.88 -8.14 -8.13
C ASN A 44 6.12 -7.31 -7.81
N ILE A 45 7.23 -7.99 -7.66
CA ILE A 45 8.56 -7.39 -7.53
C ILE A 45 9.30 -7.66 -8.83
N LYS A 46 9.94 -6.63 -9.40
CA LYS A 46 10.77 -6.74 -10.60
C LYS A 46 12.24 -6.55 -10.30
N LYS A 47 12.58 -5.62 -9.42
CA LYS A 47 13.97 -5.36 -9.04
C LYS A 47 14.08 -5.10 -7.54
N VAL A 48 15.19 -5.55 -6.97
CA VAL A 48 15.55 -5.30 -5.58
C VAL A 48 16.92 -4.65 -5.54
N TYR A 49 17.04 -3.59 -4.75
CA TYR A 49 18.32 -2.91 -4.50
C TYR A 49 18.64 -2.94 -3.02
N GLU A 50 19.89 -3.15 -2.72
CA GLU A 50 20.46 -3.06 -1.38
C GLU A 50 21.45 -1.87 -1.33
N ASN A 51 21.17 -0.88 -0.47
CA ASN A 51 21.98 0.33 -0.34
C ASN A 51 22.26 1.04 -1.69
N GLY A 52 21.30 0.96 -2.62
CA GLY A 52 21.40 1.57 -3.94
C GLY A 52 22.08 0.71 -5.00
N VAL A 53 22.61 -0.47 -4.64
CA VAL A 53 23.19 -1.44 -5.58
C VAL A 53 22.11 -2.43 -6.00
N LEU A 54 22.02 -2.73 -7.29
CA LEU A 54 21.10 -3.74 -7.81
C LEU A 54 21.50 -5.12 -7.25
N ALA A 55 20.58 -5.74 -6.55
CA ALA A 55 20.79 -7.04 -5.91
C ALA A 55 20.06 -8.17 -6.64
N ILE A 56 18.81 -7.93 -7.08
CA ILE A 56 18.04 -8.89 -7.88
C ILE A 56 17.36 -8.14 -9.02
N ASP A 57 17.39 -8.75 -10.22
CA ASP A 57 16.61 -8.30 -11.39
C ASP A 57 15.85 -9.48 -11.99
N TYR A 58 14.54 -9.53 -11.74
CA TYR A 58 13.65 -10.54 -12.31
C TYR A 58 13.24 -10.25 -13.75
N THR A 59 13.70 -9.13 -14.33
CA THR A 59 13.43 -8.81 -15.74
C THR A 59 14.51 -9.33 -16.69
N GLU A 60 15.65 -9.77 -16.13
CA GLU A 60 16.75 -10.38 -16.88
C GLU A 60 16.53 -11.88 -17.10
N ASP A 61 17.06 -12.40 -18.19
CA ASP A 61 17.09 -13.83 -18.48
C ASP A 61 18.52 -14.24 -18.87
N PRO A 62 19.29 -14.96 -18.00
CA PRO A 62 18.90 -15.47 -16.69
C PRO A 62 18.75 -14.35 -15.65
N VAL A 63 17.92 -14.58 -14.65
CA VAL A 63 17.68 -13.64 -13.55
C VAL A 63 19.02 -13.30 -12.87
N TYR A 64 19.31 -12.01 -12.81
CA TYR A 64 20.43 -11.52 -12.01
C TYR A 64 20.07 -11.58 -10.52
N ASN A 65 20.90 -12.25 -9.72
CA ASN A 65 20.69 -12.35 -8.28
C ASN A 65 22.03 -12.38 -7.53
N SER A 66 22.43 -11.26 -6.94
CA SER A 66 23.65 -11.15 -6.13
C SER A 66 23.43 -11.51 -4.67
N PHE A 67 22.19 -11.71 -4.23
CA PHE A 67 21.89 -12.08 -2.85
C PHE A 67 22.16 -13.55 -2.52
N GLY A 68 22.13 -14.43 -3.53
CA GLY A 68 22.15 -15.88 -3.30
C GLY A 68 20.88 -16.43 -2.64
N TYR A 69 19.80 -15.63 -2.57
CA TYR A 69 18.47 -16.01 -2.14
C TYR A 69 17.42 -15.22 -2.93
N ASP A 70 16.22 -15.75 -3.00
CA ASP A 70 15.09 -15.07 -3.62
C ASP A 70 14.21 -14.34 -2.62
N VAL A 71 13.42 -13.41 -3.12
CA VAL A 71 12.42 -12.71 -2.35
C VAL A 71 11.04 -12.92 -2.98
N GLU A 72 10.04 -13.09 -2.14
CA GLU A 72 8.65 -13.20 -2.58
C GLU A 72 7.74 -12.30 -1.76
N LEU A 73 6.60 -11.98 -2.33
CA LEU A 73 5.54 -11.28 -1.62
C LEU A 73 4.85 -12.24 -0.64
N SER A 74 4.52 -11.73 0.54
CA SER A 74 3.66 -12.45 1.48
C SER A 74 2.27 -12.67 0.87
N THR A 75 1.50 -13.59 1.44
CA THR A 75 0.12 -13.87 1.02
C THR A 75 -0.79 -12.64 1.05
N THR A 76 -0.48 -11.66 1.89
CA THR A 76 -1.20 -10.39 1.98
C THR A 76 -0.68 -9.33 1.03
N ASN A 77 0.44 -9.57 0.33
CA ASN A 77 1.13 -8.59 -0.51
C ASN A 77 1.55 -7.30 0.22
N LYS A 78 1.65 -7.36 1.55
CA LYS A 78 2.05 -6.23 2.41
C LYS A 78 3.45 -6.40 3.01
N ALA A 79 4.11 -7.51 2.75
CA ALA A 79 5.47 -7.75 3.17
C ALA A 79 6.24 -8.52 2.09
N VAL A 80 7.55 -8.32 2.08
CA VAL A 80 8.49 -9.12 1.28
C VAL A 80 9.19 -10.08 2.23
N ARG A 81 9.23 -11.35 1.86
CA ARG A 81 9.92 -12.40 2.61
C ARG A 81 11.08 -12.94 1.82
N ILE A 82 12.15 -13.32 2.53
CA ILE A 82 13.23 -14.06 1.95
C ILE A 82 12.82 -15.52 1.82
N VAL A 83 12.92 -16.03 0.60
CA VAL A 83 12.71 -17.44 0.30
C VAL A 83 14.07 -18.07 0.10
N LYS A 84 14.45 -18.96 1.00
CA LYS A 84 15.67 -19.75 0.81
C LYS A 84 15.39 -20.80 -0.25
N ASN A 85 16.07 -20.74 -1.37
CA ASN A 85 16.31 -21.92 -2.17
C ASN A 85 17.38 -22.75 -1.43
N ALA A 86 16.93 -23.62 -0.55
CA ALA A 86 17.81 -24.49 0.22
C ALA A 86 18.67 -25.43 -0.65
N ALA A 87 18.38 -25.52 -1.95
CA ALA A 87 19.09 -26.37 -2.88
C ALA A 87 20.40 -25.77 -3.42
N ASP A 88 20.53 -24.43 -3.45
CA ASP A 88 21.67 -23.79 -4.11
C ASP A 88 22.80 -23.38 -3.17
N VAL A 89 22.64 -23.60 -1.87
CA VAL A 89 23.63 -23.19 -0.86
C VAL A 89 24.52 -24.37 -0.38
N ILE A 90 24.32 -25.54 -0.93
CA ILE A 90 25.24 -26.67 -0.67
C ILE A 90 26.38 -26.62 -1.71
N TYR A 91 27.27 -25.65 -1.58
CA TYR A 91 28.60 -25.84 -2.10
C TYR A 91 29.29 -26.92 -1.25
N GLU A 92 29.62 -28.02 -1.91
CA GLU A 92 30.40 -29.15 -1.44
C GLU A 92 31.20 -28.90 -0.15
N GLY A 93 30.64 -29.28 0.99
CA GLY A 93 31.42 -29.60 2.20
C GLY A 93 31.96 -28.45 3.04
N GLN A 94 31.76 -27.20 2.70
CA GLN A 94 32.15 -26.07 3.56
C GLN A 94 30.93 -25.40 4.17
N TYR A 95 30.78 -25.60 5.46
CA TYR A 95 29.81 -24.87 6.28
C TYR A 95 30.35 -23.43 6.45
N ASP A 96 29.96 -22.53 5.59
CA ASP A 96 30.29 -21.12 5.75
C ASP A 96 29.24 -20.47 6.69
N PRO A 97 29.66 -20.09 7.92
CA PRO A 97 28.75 -19.43 8.85
C PRO A 97 28.22 -18.08 8.32
N ALA A 98 28.89 -17.48 7.32
CA ALA A 98 28.36 -16.30 6.64
C ALA A 98 27.03 -16.59 5.91
N VAL A 99 26.82 -17.80 5.43
CA VAL A 99 25.57 -18.21 4.74
C VAL A 99 24.34 -18.13 5.66
N LEU A 100 24.52 -18.28 6.98
CA LEU A 100 23.42 -18.07 7.94
C LEU A 100 22.95 -16.61 8.03
N TYR A 101 23.81 -15.66 7.66
CA TYR A 101 23.47 -14.24 7.62
C TYR A 101 22.70 -13.85 6.35
N TYR A 102 22.81 -14.58 5.27
CA TYR A 102 22.19 -14.24 3.98
C TYR A 102 20.68 -14.43 3.91
N GLY A 103 20.06 -15.03 4.92
CA GLY A 103 18.61 -15.23 4.97
C GLY A 103 17.83 -14.15 5.70
N LYS A 104 18.40 -12.95 5.91
CA LYS A 104 17.75 -11.87 6.64
C LYS A 104 17.96 -10.52 5.96
N PHE A 105 16.96 -9.67 6.03
CA PHE A 105 17.09 -8.26 5.72
C PHE A 105 17.87 -7.57 6.83
N ARG A 106 19.14 -7.23 6.55
CA ARG A 106 20.09 -6.73 7.54
C ARG A 106 19.63 -5.44 8.18
N GLN A 107 19.83 -5.31 9.48
CA GLN A 107 19.54 -4.09 10.22
C GLN A 107 20.30 -2.89 9.63
N HIS A 108 19.65 -1.72 9.62
CA HIS A 108 20.16 -0.47 9.06
C HIS A 108 20.50 -0.49 7.57
N THR A 109 20.21 -1.57 6.86
CA THR A 109 20.36 -1.65 5.41
C THR A 109 19.09 -1.14 4.74
N ARG A 110 19.29 -0.32 3.72
CA ARG A 110 18.19 0.26 2.93
C ARG A 110 17.89 -0.64 1.75
N TYR A 111 16.65 -1.13 1.71
CA TYR A 111 16.13 -1.95 0.60
C TYR A 111 15.18 -1.13 -0.23
N LYS A 112 15.31 -1.21 -1.56
CA LYS A 112 14.36 -0.64 -2.50
C LYS A 112 13.77 -1.76 -3.35
N PHE A 113 12.45 -1.83 -3.38
CA PHE A 113 11.70 -2.77 -4.20
C PHE A 113 11.03 -2.00 -5.33
N TYR A 114 11.36 -2.35 -6.56
CA TYR A 114 10.69 -1.84 -7.76
C TYR A 114 9.73 -2.89 -8.30
N GLY A 115 8.53 -2.47 -8.61
CA GLY A 115 7.54 -3.36 -9.20
C GLY A 115 6.17 -2.72 -9.36
N GLU A 116 5.18 -3.55 -9.53
CA GLU A 116 3.80 -3.13 -9.64
C GLU A 116 3.18 -3.07 -8.25
N MET A 117 2.72 -1.89 -7.86
CA MET A 117 2.05 -1.61 -6.59
C MET A 117 0.54 -1.57 -6.78
N GLY A 118 -0.19 -1.69 -5.68
CA GLY A 118 -1.64 -1.63 -5.61
C GLY A 118 -2.29 -2.99 -5.42
N TRP A 119 -3.46 -3.19 -6.02
CA TRP A 119 -4.24 -4.41 -5.90
C TRP A 119 -4.33 -5.13 -7.23
N SER A 120 -4.24 -6.47 -7.21
CA SER A 120 -4.42 -7.29 -8.42
C SER A 120 -5.80 -7.07 -9.04
N TYR A 121 -6.81 -6.93 -8.17
CA TYR A 121 -8.17 -6.56 -8.54
C TYR A 121 -8.70 -5.54 -7.54
N VAL A 122 -9.30 -4.46 -8.02
CA VAL A 122 -9.97 -3.48 -7.16
C VAL A 122 -11.17 -4.17 -6.51
N PRO A 123 -11.27 -4.21 -5.16
CA PRO A 123 -12.42 -4.79 -4.48
C PRO A 123 -13.75 -4.18 -4.93
N GLN A 124 -14.83 -4.97 -4.93
CA GLN A 124 -16.13 -4.51 -5.42
C GLN A 124 -16.71 -3.37 -4.57
N ASP A 125 -16.49 -3.41 -3.28
CA ASP A 125 -16.88 -2.36 -2.34
C ASP A 125 -16.14 -1.04 -2.60
N ILE A 126 -14.85 -1.09 -2.98
CA ILE A 126 -14.11 0.11 -3.43
C ILE A 126 -14.65 0.65 -4.75
N GLN A 127 -15.05 -0.24 -5.69
CA GLN A 127 -15.72 0.18 -6.92
C GLN A 127 -17.06 0.84 -6.62
N TYR A 128 -17.84 0.29 -5.69
CA TYR A 128 -19.07 0.89 -5.21
C TYR A 128 -18.83 2.27 -4.58
N CYS A 129 -17.85 2.38 -3.68
CA CYS A 129 -17.47 3.65 -3.06
C CYS A 129 -17.08 4.70 -4.11
N THR A 130 -16.25 4.30 -5.10
CA THR A 130 -15.86 5.18 -6.20
C THR A 130 -17.08 5.67 -6.97
N THR A 131 -17.98 4.77 -7.35
CA THR A 131 -19.19 5.10 -8.12
C THR A 131 -20.09 6.05 -7.33
N LYS A 132 -20.27 5.79 -6.03
CA LYS A 132 -21.08 6.63 -5.14
C LYS A 132 -20.50 8.02 -4.99
N LEU A 133 -19.19 8.14 -4.77
CA LEU A 133 -18.51 9.44 -4.68
C LEU A 133 -18.58 10.20 -6.00
N VAL A 134 -18.42 9.53 -7.15
CA VAL A 134 -18.61 10.15 -8.47
C VAL A 134 -20.03 10.70 -8.60
N GLY A 135 -21.04 9.92 -8.20
CA GLY A 135 -22.43 10.37 -8.17
C GLY A 135 -22.61 11.62 -7.30
N ASN A 136 -22.02 11.61 -6.11
CA ASN A 136 -22.05 12.74 -5.18
C ASN A 136 -21.37 14.00 -5.77
N ILE A 137 -20.23 13.85 -6.44
CA ILE A 137 -19.49 14.96 -7.07
C ILE A 137 -20.25 15.55 -8.24
N LEU A 138 -20.95 14.72 -9.02
CA LEU A 138 -21.70 15.14 -10.20
C LEU A 138 -23.12 15.62 -9.84
N SER A 139 -23.62 15.28 -8.67
CA SER A 139 -24.92 15.71 -8.21
C SER A 139 -24.97 17.24 -8.09
N ARG A 140 -26.01 17.82 -8.68
CA ARG A 140 -26.34 19.24 -8.52
C ARG A 140 -27.25 19.51 -7.32
N ASP A 141 -27.53 18.47 -6.53
CA ASP A 141 -28.42 18.56 -5.40
C ASP A 141 -27.84 19.48 -4.32
N ALA A 142 -28.56 20.53 -3.98
CA ALA A 142 -28.20 21.46 -2.93
C ALA A 142 -28.03 20.74 -1.58
N GLN A 143 -28.84 19.72 -1.30
CA GLN A 143 -28.75 18.93 -0.07
C GLN A 143 -27.41 18.25 0.12
N TRP A 144 -26.74 17.89 -0.97
CA TRP A 144 -25.39 17.32 -0.87
C TRP A 144 -24.35 18.38 -0.48
N ARG A 145 -24.47 19.61 -0.98
CA ARG A 145 -23.60 20.73 -0.59
C ARG A 145 -23.85 21.18 0.85
N GLU A 146 -25.10 21.10 1.31
CA GLU A 146 -25.51 21.48 2.67
C GLU A 146 -24.94 20.54 3.73
N ARG A 147 -24.62 19.28 3.40
CA ARG A 147 -23.93 18.35 4.32
C ARG A 147 -22.55 18.84 4.74
N TYR A 148 -21.93 19.74 4.00
CA TYR A 148 -20.64 20.34 4.31
C TYR A 148 -20.74 21.70 5.03
N LEU A 149 -21.92 22.26 5.16
CA LEU A 149 -22.09 23.54 5.85
C LEU A 149 -22.07 23.31 7.36
N LYS A 150 -21.04 23.84 8.02
CA LYS A 150 -20.78 23.64 9.46
C LYS A 150 -21.86 24.22 10.36
N LYS A 151 -22.64 25.19 9.87
CA LYS A 151 -23.77 25.78 10.58
C LYS A 151 -24.61 26.64 9.62
N ILE A 152 -25.90 26.34 9.52
CA ILE A 152 -26.86 27.25 8.92
C ILE A 152 -27.69 27.78 10.07
N ASN A 153 -27.59 29.06 10.37
CA ASN A 153 -28.51 29.76 11.25
C ASN A 153 -29.64 30.36 10.42
N LEU A 154 -30.72 29.65 10.31
CA LEU A 154 -32.00 30.27 9.99
C LEU A 154 -32.69 30.57 11.31
N SER A 155 -33.20 31.75 11.49
CA SER A 155 -33.59 32.41 12.74
C SER A 155 -34.28 31.61 13.85
N GLU A 156 -34.65 30.35 13.62
CA GLU A 156 -35.29 29.46 14.60
C GLU A 156 -34.78 28.00 14.55
N ILE A 157 -33.95 27.62 13.58
CA ILE A 157 -33.44 26.24 13.44
C ILE A 157 -31.94 26.25 13.29
N SER A 158 -31.25 25.60 14.24
CA SER A 158 -29.81 25.42 14.19
C SER A 158 -29.49 23.97 13.81
N PHE A 159 -28.80 23.78 12.69
CA PHE A 159 -28.24 22.50 12.31
C PHE A 159 -26.77 22.45 12.67
N GLU A 160 -26.39 21.51 13.52
CA GLU A 160 -25.00 21.27 13.86
C GLU A 160 -24.53 19.98 13.16
N LEU A 161 -23.61 20.11 12.21
CA LEU A 161 -22.98 18.96 11.58
C LEU A 161 -21.90 18.41 12.52
N SER A 162 -21.89 17.10 12.74
CA SER A 162 -20.88 16.44 13.54
C SER A 162 -19.48 16.70 12.98
N SER A 163 -18.52 16.98 13.85
CA SER A 163 -17.12 17.24 13.48
C SER A 163 -16.47 16.10 12.66
N GLY A 164 -17.02 14.88 12.74
CA GLY A 164 -16.59 13.72 11.96
C GLY A 164 -16.86 13.83 10.45
N ALA A 165 -17.83 14.64 10.03
CA ALA A 165 -18.16 14.83 8.60
C ALA A 165 -17.01 15.52 7.82
N PHE A 166 -16.06 16.15 8.50
CA PHE A 166 -14.95 16.85 7.86
C PHE A 166 -13.66 16.03 7.75
N ASN A 167 -13.59 14.89 8.41
CA ASN A 167 -12.40 14.04 8.41
C ASN A 167 -12.50 12.84 7.45
N GLY A 168 -13.62 12.70 6.73
CA GLY A 168 -13.91 11.60 5.82
C GLY A 168 -14.06 12.05 4.37
N THR A 169 -14.63 11.16 3.56
CA THR A 169 -15.00 11.44 2.16
C THR A 169 -16.23 12.33 2.04
N GLY A 170 -16.90 12.59 3.16
CA GLY A 170 -18.19 13.30 3.22
C GLY A 170 -19.41 12.40 3.03
N ASP A 171 -19.24 11.11 2.88
CA ASP A 171 -20.32 10.12 2.82
C ASP A 171 -20.09 9.06 3.90
N ALA A 172 -20.90 9.07 4.95
CA ALA A 172 -20.75 8.19 6.11
C ALA A 172 -20.82 6.69 5.74
N ILE A 173 -21.55 6.33 4.69
CA ILE A 173 -21.61 4.93 4.22
C ILE A 173 -20.30 4.57 3.54
N VAL A 174 -19.76 5.45 2.70
CA VAL A 174 -18.47 5.27 2.06
C VAL A 174 -17.38 5.17 3.11
N ASP A 175 -17.35 6.08 4.08
CA ASP A 175 -16.36 6.10 5.15
C ASP A 175 -16.38 4.80 5.97
N SER A 176 -17.57 4.30 6.32
CA SER A 176 -17.74 3.02 7.03
C SER A 176 -17.18 1.82 6.27
N ILE A 177 -17.28 1.81 4.94
CA ILE A 177 -16.68 0.77 4.10
C ILE A 177 -15.16 0.94 4.02
N LEU A 178 -14.70 2.17 3.83
CA LEU A 178 -13.28 2.48 3.68
C LEU A 178 -12.47 2.28 4.97
N ASP A 179 -13.11 2.35 6.14
CA ASP A 179 -12.45 2.08 7.44
C ASP A 179 -11.83 0.69 7.50
N GLN A 180 -12.40 -0.30 6.81
CA GLN A 180 -11.84 -1.66 6.71
C GLN A 180 -10.50 -1.71 5.95
N TYR A 181 -10.24 -0.70 5.14
CA TYR A 181 -9.05 -0.61 4.31
C TYR A 181 -8.02 0.40 4.85
N ARG A 182 -8.34 1.11 5.94
CA ARG A 182 -7.40 2.07 6.51
C ARG A 182 -6.09 1.36 6.88
N ASN A 183 -5.02 1.93 6.38
CA ASN A 183 -3.69 1.52 6.79
C ASN A 183 -3.45 2.12 8.19
N THR A 184 -3.91 1.41 9.23
CA THR A 184 -3.57 1.74 10.60
C THR A 184 -2.11 1.36 10.81
N GLY A 185 -1.19 2.20 10.31
CA GLY A 185 0.21 2.10 10.66
C GLY A 185 0.30 2.12 12.19
N ILE A 186 0.75 1.04 12.78
CA ILE A 186 1.12 1.02 14.19
C ILE A 186 2.29 2.00 14.29
N VAL A 187 2.01 3.21 14.77
CA VAL A 187 3.05 4.13 15.21
C VAL A 187 3.60 3.50 16.49
N ILE A 188 4.68 2.73 16.36
CA ILE A 188 5.48 2.32 17.51
C ILE A 188 6.20 3.60 17.94
N ILE A 189 5.72 4.19 19.02
CA ILE A 189 6.37 5.31 19.73
C ILE A 189 7.56 4.76 20.52
#